data_309288bcf6ddfaf321715aae7db3ca01
#
_entry.id   309288bcf6ddfaf321715aae7db3ca01
#
_cell.length_a   1.000
_cell.length_b   1.000
_cell.length_c   1.000
_cell.angle_alpha   90.00
_cell.angle_beta   90.00
_cell.angle_gamma   90.00
#
_symmetry.space_group_name_H-M   'P 1'
#
loop_
_entity.id
_entity.type
_entity.pdbx_description
1 polymer ?
#
loop_
_entity_poly.entity_id
_entity_poly.type
_entity_poly.pdbx_seq_one_letter_code
_entity_poly.pdbx_strand_id
1 'polypeptide(L)'
;MLDPRDLYELDPQQPAAGDLGAPVLVHVLSGFIDAGHAGRLAAEHLLEQLEHRVVARFDVDQLYDYRARRPPMTFAGDHWESVESPRLELSVVSDTGGTPFLLLTGPEPDVQWERFVAAVIQLAEHFGARMTVGLHAIPMAVPHTRPSGVTAHASSPALVEDYTPWVGRVQVPGHVTGLLELRMAEQGRDAAGFAVHVPHYLTQTEWPEAASTLVRAIGSLGKLELPTKGLDTAAEEVRAAVDGQLHEQPDVAAVVRALEEQYDAFVGARGRSLPQADSVELPTADELGAELERFLAEENERRGREG
;
A
#
# COMPACT_ATOMS: atom_id res chain seq x y z
N MET A 1 -26.40 14.25 2.74
CA MET A 1 -25.32 13.38 3.30
C MET A 1 -25.37 13.53 4.80
N LEU A 2 -25.15 12.46 5.57
CA LEU A 2 -24.99 12.53 7.03
C LEU A 2 -23.72 13.34 7.36
N ASP A 3 -23.64 13.92 8.57
CA ASP A 3 -22.47 14.70 8.96
C ASP A 3 -21.21 13.79 9.03
N PRO A 4 -20.12 14.12 8.35
CA PRO A 4 -18.87 13.38 8.44
C PRO A 4 -18.27 13.36 9.87
N ARG A 5 -18.55 14.37 10.69
CA ARG A 5 -18.06 14.47 12.08
C ARG A 5 -18.61 13.39 12.99
N ASP A 6 -19.77 12.81 12.67
CA ASP A 6 -20.36 11.72 13.46
C ASP A 6 -19.66 10.36 13.19
N LEU A 7 -18.66 10.32 12.28
CA LEU A 7 -17.89 9.11 11.99
C LEU A 7 -16.67 8.93 12.88
N TYR A 8 -16.25 9.95 13.65
CA TYR A 8 -15.04 9.85 14.45
C TYR A 8 -15.14 10.66 15.74
N GLU A 9 -14.36 10.25 16.70
CA GLU A 9 -14.15 10.97 17.96
C GLU A 9 -12.70 11.46 18.03
N LEU A 10 -12.54 12.73 18.40
CA LEU A 10 -11.23 13.32 18.67
C LEU A 10 -10.80 13.03 20.11
N ASP A 11 -9.52 12.68 20.31
CA ASP A 11 -8.96 12.58 21.66
C ASP A 11 -9.01 13.96 22.35
N PRO A 12 -9.54 14.05 23.58
CA PRO A 12 -9.62 15.33 24.30
C PRO A 12 -8.26 16.00 24.54
N GLN A 13 -7.17 15.24 24.48
CA GLN A 13 -5.81 15.73 24.67
C GLN A 13 -5.04 15.90 23.35
N GLN A 14 -5.76 15.88 22.21
CA GLN A 14 -5.13 16.10 20.91
C GLN A 14 -4.36 17.44 20.85
N PRO A 15 -3.34 17.57 20.00
CA PRO A 15 -2.69 18.85 19.73
C PRO A 15 -3.69 19.88 19.20
N ALA A 16 -3.51 21.15 19.54
CA ALA A 16 -4.32 22.19 18.93
C ALA A 16 -4.01 22.35 17.44
N ALA A 17 -4.97 22.88 16.69
CA ALA A 17 -4.76 23.21 15.29
C ALA A 17 -3.54 24.17 15.16
N GLY A 18 -2.56 23.76 14.38
CA GLY A 18 -1.33 24.53 14.17
C GLY A 18 -0.12 24.11 15.03
N ASP A 19 -0.31 23.35 16.11
CA ASP A 19 0.80 22.86 16.94
C ASP A 19 1.71 21.87 16.19
N LEU A 20 1.17 21.22 15.18
CA LEU A 20 1.88 20.26 14.34
C LEU A 20 2.62 20.93 13.14
N GLY A 21 2.55 22.27 13.02
CA GLY A 21 3.05 22.97 11.85
C GLY A 21 2.18 22.63 10.62
N ALA A 22 2.78 22.14 9.55
CA ALA A 22 2.08 21.69 8.35
C ALA A 22 2.40 20.22 8.06
N PRO A 23 1.85 19.26 8.84
CA PRO A 23 2.19 17.85 8.76
C PRO A 23 1.78 17.24 7.43
N VAL A 24 2.40 16.12 7.05
CA VAL A 24 1.89 15.22 6.01
C VAL A 24 0.91 14.26 6.67
N LEU A 25 -0.22 13.96 6.03
CA LEU A 25 -1.12 12.89 6.42
C LEU A 25 -0.84 11.66 5.56
N VAL A 26 -0.20 10.65 6.13
CA VAL A 26 0.01 9.35 5.49
C VAL A 26 -1.19 8.46 5.81
N HIS A 27 -1.69 7.72 4.82
CA HIS A 27 -2.76 6.77 5.05
C HIS A 27 -2.45 5.40 4.46
N VAL A 28 -2.68 4.37 5.27
CA VAL A 28 -2.49 2.95 4.93
C VAL A 28 -3.74 2.20 5.37
N LEU A 29 -4.59 1.87 4.41
CA LEU A 29 -5.84 1.18 4.67
C LEU A 29 -5.80 -0.23 4.09
N SER A 30 -6.11 -1.23 4.93
CA SER A 30 -6.17 -2.63 4.53
C SER A 30 -7.54 -3.00 4.00
N GLY A 31 -7.61 -3.81 2.93
CA GLY A 31 -8.88 -4.31 2.40
C GLY A 31 -8.99 -4.32 0.89
N PHE A 32 -8.20 -3.52 0.18
CA PHE A 32 -8.05 -3.58 -1.26
C PHE A 32 -6.86 -4.47 -1.64
N ILE A 33 -5.81 -3.93 -2.22
CA ILE A 33 -4.61 -4.69 -2.59
C ILE A 33 -3.45 -4.25 -1.70
N ASP A 34 -2.82 -5.21 -1.01
CA ASP A 34 -1.57 -5.01 -0.26
C ASP A 34 -0.65 -6.21 -0.51
N ALA A 35 -0.12 -6.30 -1.74
CA ALA A 35 0.76 -7.38 -2.14
C ALA A 35 2.00 -7.43 -1.23
N GLY A 36 2.36 -8.64 -0.78
CA GLY A 36 3.48 -8.80 0.15
C GLY A 36 3.25 -8.12 1.50
N HIS A 37 2.02 -7.73 1.80
CA HIS A 37 1.64 -6.98 3.02
C HIS A 37 2.49 -5.72 3.25
N ALA A 38 3.00 -5.11 2.18
CA ALA A 38 4.00 -4.06 2.28
C ALA A 38 3.48 -2.77 2.93
N GLY A 39 2.24 -2.37 2.65
CA GLY A 39 1.60 -1.24 3.32
C GLY A 39 1.43 -1.48 4.81
N ARG A 40 0.90 -2.65 5.19
CA ARG A 40 0.75 -3.06 6.59
C ARG A 40 2.10 -3.07 7.31
N LEU A 41 3.12 -3.74 6.75
CA LEU A 41 4.47 -3.80 7.32
C LEU A 41 5.08 -2.40 7.50
N ALA A 42 4.88 -1.50 6.53
CA ALA A 42 5.37 -0.12 6.64
C ALA A 42 4.69 0.63 7.79
N ALA A 43 3.36 0.52 7.93
CA ALA A 43 2.61 1.19 9.00
C ALA A 43 2.96 0.63 10.38
N GLU A 44 3.00 -0.70 10.53
CA GLU A 44 3.38 -1.38 11.77
C GLU A 44 4.78 -0.98 12.19
N HIS A 45 5.76 -1.01 11.27
CA HIS A 45 7.13 -0.61 11.53
C HIS A 45 7.24 0.85 12.02
N LEU A 46 6.53 1.78 11.39
CA LEU A 46 6.54 3.18 11.83
C LEU A 46 5.95 3.35 13.22
N LEU A 47 4.84 2.66 13.53
CA LEU A 47 4.22 2.71 14.85
C LEU A 47 5.06 2.01 15.93
N GLU A 48 5.81 0.97 15.59
CA GLU A 48 6.71 0.28 16.53
C GLU A 48 7.99 1.07 16.84
N GLN A 49 8.52 1.77 15.83
CA GLN A 49 9.82 2.42 15.94
C GLN A 49 9.75 3.90 16.37
N LEU A 50 8.60 4.54 16.24
CA LEU A 50 8.44 5.97 16.45
C LEU A 50 7.43 6.26 17.58
N GLU A 51 7.70 7.34 18.31
CA GLU A 51 6.74 7.84 19.28
C GLU A 51 5.45 8.28 18.58
N HIS A 52 4.33 7.76 19.05
CA HIS A 52 3.04 8.06 18.44
C HIS A 52 1.92 8.16 19.49
N ARG A 53 0.85 8.85 19.11
CA ARG A 53 -0.37 8.97 19.92
C ARG A 53 -1.59 9.05 19.02
N VAL A 54 -2.61 8.26 19.33
CA VAL A 54 -3.91 8.33 18.64
C VAL A 54 -4.58 9.65 18.97
N VAL A 55 -5.03 10.38 17.95
CA VAL A 55 -5.70 11.69 18.06
C VAL A 55 -7.13 11.67 17.54
N ALA A 56 -7.52 10.68 16.75
CA ALA A 56 -8.90 10.43 16.37
C ALA A 56 -9.16 8.93 16.17
N ARG A 57 -10.37 8.50 16.54
CA ARG A 57 -10.86 7.13 16.32
C ARG A 57 -12.14 7.17 15.53
N PHE A 58 -12.19 6.38 14.46
CA PHE A 58 -13.41 6.23 13.68
C PHE A 58 -14.34 5.20 14.33
N ASP A 59 -15.64 5.45 14.24
CA ASP A 59 -16.68 4.49 14.57
C ASP A 59 -16.78 3.44 13.45
N VAL A 60 -16.09 2.33 13.65
CA VAL A 60 -16.02 1.25 12.66
C VAL A 60 -17.37 0.56 12.46
N ASP A 61 -18.28 0.61 13.43
CA ASP A 61 -19.62 0.02 13.29
C ASP A 61 -20.45 0.70 12.20
N GLN A 62 -20.12 1.95 11.84
CA GLN A 62 -20.73 2.66 10.74
C GLN A 62 -20.07 2.40 9.38
N LEU A 63 -18.87 1.84 9.35
CA LEU A 63 -18.02 1.77 8.17
C LEU A 63 -17.70 0.34 7.72
N TYR A 64 -17.78 -0.64 8.62
CA TYR A 64 -17.30 -2.00 8.43
C TYR A 64 -18.44 -2.98 8.24
N ASP A 65 -18.36 -3.85 7.22
CA ASP A 65 -19.29 -4.94 7.05
C ASP A 65 -18.79 -6.20 7.75
N TYR A 66 -19.25 -6.42 8.98
CA TYR A 66 -18.93 -7.60 9.79
C TYR A 66 -19.35 -8.92 9.15
N ARG A 67 -20.21 -8.91 8.14
CA ARG A 67 -20.61 -10.14 7.43
C ARG A 67 -19.65 -10.48 6.30
N ALA A 68 -19.07 -9.48 5.65
CA ALA A 68 -18.04 -9.65 4.62
C ALA A 68 -16.69 -9.98 5.23
N ARG A 69 -16.35 -9.31 6.34
CA ARG A 69 -15.06 -9.46 7.04
C ARG A 69 -15.28 -9.71 8.53
N ARG A 70 -15.40 -10.98 8.92
CA ARG A 70 -15.68 -11.36 10.31
C ARG A 70 -14.43 -11.21 11.16
N PRO A 71 -14.44 -10.37 12.24
CA PRO A 71 -13.32 -10.29 13.16
C PRO A 71 -13.12 -11.61 13.90
N PRO A 72 -11.90 -12.02 14.20
CA PRO A 72 -11.63 -13.19 15.01
C PRO A 72 -12.24 -13.06 16.40
N MET A 73 -12.78 -14.17 16.90
CA MET A 73 -13.30 -14.27 18.25
C MET A 73 -12.76 -15.55 18.91
N THR A 74 -12.37 -15.44 20.17
CA THR A 74 -11.91 -16.59 20.95
C THR A 74 -13.06 -17.19 21.74
N PHE A 75 -13.29 -18.50 21.56
CA PHE A 75 -14.22 -19.26 22.36
C PHE A 75 -13.44 -20.19 23.29
N ALA A 76 -13.66 -20.06 24.59
CA ALA A 76 -12.97 -20.82 25.63
C ALA A 76 -13.96 -21.75 26.34
N GLY A 77 -13.92 -23.04 25.98
CA GLY A 77 -14.73 -24.08 26.62
C GLY A 77 -16.23 -23.92 26.41
N ASP A 78 -16.88 -23.04 27.16
CA ASP A 78 -18.31 -22.82 27.22
C ASP A 78 -18.75 -21.36 27.08
N HIS A 79 -17.79 -20.42 26.84
CA HIS A 79 -18.06 -18.98 26.71
C HIS A 79 -17.14 -18.29 25.70
N TRP A 80 -17.59 -17.10 25.24
CA TRP A 80 -16.76 -16.20 24.44
C TRP A 80 -15.86 -15.39 25.35
N GLU A 81 -14.55 -15.41 25.08
CA GLU A 81 -13.53 -14.76 25.89
C GLU A 81 -13.14 -13.38 25.34
N SER A 82 -13.03 -13.25 24.03
CA SER A 82 -12.58 -12.02 23.40
C SER A 82 -13.05 -11.87 21.96
N VAL A 83 -12.97 -10.65 21.44
CA VAL A 83 -13.14 -10.30 20.04
C VAL A 83 -12.02 -9.33 19.64
N GLU A 84 -11.41 -9.55 18.49
CA GLU A 84 -10.44 -8.63 17.91
C GLU A 84 -11.17 -7.59 17.06
N SER A 85 -11.69 -6.55 17.74
CA SER A 85 -12.42 -5.48 17.06
C SER A 85 -11.51 -4.71 16.10
N PRO A 86 -11.93 -4.48 14.85
CA PRO A 86 -11.16 -3.66 13.92
C PRO A 86 -11.01 -2.23 14.47
N ARG A 87 -9.86 -1.60 14.19
CA ARG A 87 -9.58 -0.23 14.59
C ARG A 87 -9.22 0.60 13.37
N LEU A 88 -9.80 1.78 13.27
CA LEU A 88 -9.49 2.75 12.24
C LEU A 88 -9.15 4.05 12.96
N GLU A 89 -7.86 4.38 13.00
CA GLU A 89 -7.32 5.39 13.91
C GLU A 89 -6.39 6.34 13.16
N LEU A 90 -6.45 7.62 13.55
CA LEU A 90 -5.49 8.65 13.15
C LEU A 90 -4.55 8.90 14.32
N SER A 91 -3.26 8.76 14.08
CA SER A 91 -2.20 9.02 15.04
C SER A 91 -1.35 10.23 14.62
N VAL A 92 -0.88 11.00 15.59
CA VAL A 92 0.28 11.86 15.44
C VAL A 92 1.51 11.01 15.72
N VAL A 93 2.46 11.03 14.83
CA VAL A 93 3.73 10.29 14.91
C VAL A 93 4.86 11.30 14.80
N SER A 94 5.92 11.16 15.59
CA SER A 94 7.13 11.97 15.48
C SER A 94 8.22 11.18 14.77
N ASP A 95 8.80 11.74 13.71
CA ASP A 95 9.96 11.13 13.04
C ASP A 95 11.20 11.14 13.95
N THR A 96 12.32 10.56 13.51
CA THR A 96 13.55 10.49 14.32
C THR A 96 14.17 11.87 14.59
N GLY A 97 13.85 12.88 13.79
CA GLY A 97 14.24 14.29 13.99
C GLY A 97 13.25 15.08 14.87
N GLY A 98 12.13 14.46 15.27
CA GLY A 98 11.06 15.13 16.06
C GLY A 98 10.03 15.86 15.20
N THR A 99 10.06 15.71 13.87
CA THR A 99 9.06 16.30 12.96
C THR A 99 7.76 15.52 13.04
N PRO A 100 6.61 16.17 13.38
CA PRO A 100 5.33 15.46 13.45
C PRO A 100 4.73 15.22 12.06
N PHE A 101 4.11 14.07 11.91
CA PHE A 101 3.23 13.72 10.78
C PHE A 101 2.01 12.97 11.28
N LEU A 102 0.99 12.85 10.44
CA LEU A 102 -0.23 12.13 10.73
C LEU A 102 -0.20 10.78 10.04
N LEU A 103 -0.63 9.72 10.74
CA LEU A 103 -0.74 8.38 10.18
C LEU A 103 -2.14 7.82 10.44
N LEU A 104 -2.89 7.61 9.36
CA LEU A 104 -4.21 6.99 9.37
C LEU A 104 -4.06 5.52 9.02
N THR A 105 -4.42 4.63 9.94
CA THR A 105 -4.32 3.18 9.76
C THR A 105 -5.60 2.47 10.14
N GLY A 106 -5.85 1.33 9.50
CA GLY A 106 -7.00 0.47 9.80
C GLY A 106 -7.60 -0.15 8.56
N PRO A 107 -8.78 -0.77 8.68
CA PRO A 107 -9.47 -1.34 7.54
C PRO A 107 -10.02 -0.25 6.61
N GLU A 108 -9.97 -0.51 5.30
CA GLU A 108 -10.73 0.25 4.33
C GLU A 108 -12.23 0.16 4.66
N PRO A 109 -12.98 1.27 4.69
CA PRO A 109 -14.43 1.25 4.82
C PRO A 109 -15.11 0.41 3.74
N ASP A 110 -16.06 -0.44 4.14
CA ASP A 110 -16.88 -1.20 3.20
C ASP A 110 -18.02 -0.35 2.64
N VAL A 111 -18.45 0.65 3.39
CA VAL A 111 -19.60 1.51 3.09
C VAL A 111 -19.30 2.97 3.41
N GLN A 112 -20.16 3.89 2.93
CA GLN A 112 -20.10 5.33 3.22
C GLN A 112 -18.79 6.03 2.78
N TRP A 113 -18.20 5.60 1.68
CA TRP A 113 -16.91 6.11 1.20
C TRP A 113 -16.82 7.63 1.09
N GLU A 114 -17.83 8.27 0.47
CA GLU A 114 -17.85 9.74 0.32
C GLU A 114 -17.92 10.45 1.68
N ARG A 115 -18.65 9.88 2.64
CA ARG A 115 -18.73 10.43 4.00
C ARG A 115 -17.41 10.26 4.75
N PHE A 116 -16.78 9.09 4.63
CA PHE A 116 -15.48 8.82 5.20
C PHE A 116 -14.39 9.74 4.62
N VAL A 117 -14.34 9.86 3.30
CA VAL A 117 -13.40 10.77 2.61
C VAL A 117 -13.59 12.22 3.09
N ALA A 118 -14.84 12.68 3.21
CA ALA A 118 -15.13 14.00 3.76
C ALA A 118 -14.65 14.15 5.21
N ALA A 119 -14.77 13.10 6.04
CA ALA A 119 -14.26 13.09 7.41
C ALA A 119 -12.73 13.17 7.46
N VAL A 120 -12.03 12.42 6.60
CA VAL A 120 -10.55 12.47 6.50
C VAL A 120 -10.08 13.84 6.05
N ILE A 121 -10.76 14.46 5.06
CA ILE A 121 -10.45 15.83 4.61
C ILE A 121 -10.64 16.82 5.77
N GLN A 122 -11.72 16.73 6.54
CA GLN A 122 -11.95 17.58 7.70
C GLN A 122 -10.87 17.40 8.78
N LEU A 123 -10.40 16.16 9.02
CA LEU A 123 -9.29 15.89 9.94
C LEU A 123 -7.97 16.47 9.41
N ALA A 124 -7.69 16.33 8.10
CA ALA A 124 -6.53 16.94 7.47
C ALA A 124 -6.56 18.48 7.63
N GLU A 125 -7.70 19.12 7.45
CA GLU A 125 -7.91 20.55 7.69
C GLU A 125 -7.72 20.93 9.16
N HIS A 126 -8.32 20.15 10.05
CA HIS A 126 -8.26 20.40 11.49
C HIS A 126 -6.82 20.41 12.01
N PHE A 127 -6.00 19.47 11.55
CA PHE A 127 -4.58 19.39 11.94
C PHE A 127 -3.64 20.20 11.02
N GLY A 128 -4.14 20.91 10.03
CA GLY A 128 -3.34 21.73 9.12
C GLY A 128 -2.44 20.91 8.19
N ALA A 129 -2.86 19.68 7.82
CA ALA A 129 -2.08 18.85 6.92
C ALA A 129 -1.89 19.53 5.55
N ARG A 130 -0.63 19.62 5.10
CA ARG A 130 -0.27 20.25 3.82
C ARG A 130 -0.52 19.35 2.61
N MET A 131 -0.52 18.04 2.81
CA MET A 131 -0.80 17.03 1.78
C MET A 131 -1.25 15.72 2.41
N THR A 132 -1.89 14.86 1.59
CA THR A 132 -2.14 13.46 1.95
C THR A 132 -1.29 12.54 1.09
N VAL A 133 -0.83 11.41 1.65
CA VAL A 133 -0.01 10.42 0.94
C VAL A 133 -0.55 9.02 1.20
N GLY A 134 -1.03 8.35 0.14
CA GLY A 134 -1.52 6.98 0.19
C GLY A 134 -0.42 5.95 -0.09
N LEU A 135 -0.44 4.83 0.63
CA LEU A 135 0.47 3.71 0.40
C LEU A 135 -0.29 2.49 -0.06
N HIS A 136 0.23 1.86 -1.10
CA HIS A 136 -0.28 0.61 -1.66
C HIS A 136 0.85 -0.31 -2.06
N ALA A 137 0.52 -1.59 -2.25
CA ALA A 137 1.42 -2.57 -2.85
C ALA A 137 0.65 -3.38 -3.89
N ILE A 138 1.18 -3.44 -5.11
CA ILE A 138 0.52 -4.10 -6.24
C ILE A 138 1.36 -5.27 -6.76
N PRO A 139 0.72 -6.38 -7.16
CA PRO A 139 1.42 -7.47 -7.81
C PRO A 139 1.86 -7.05 -9.21
N MET A 140 3.13 -7.31 -9.54
CA MET A 140 3.69 -7.00 -10.84
C MET A 140 4.53 -8.17 -11.38
N ALA A 141 4.66 -8.25 -12.69
CA ALA A 141 5.55 -9.20 -13.36
C ALA A 141 7.01 -8.71 -13.28
N VAL A 142 7.53 -8.64 -12.06
CA VAL A 142 8.90 -8.22 -11.75
C VAL A 142 9.62 -9.31 -10.95
N PRO A 143 10.95 -9.45 -11.06
CA PRO A 143 11.69 -10.41 -10.26
C PRO A 143 12.03 -9.81 -8.89
N HIS A 144 12.14 -10.66 -7.86
CA HIS A 144 12.58 -10.27 -6.51
C HIS A 144 14.08 -9.96 -6.43
N THR A 145 14.83 -10.30 -7.48
CA THR A 145 16.29 -10.06 -7.61
C THR A 145 16.63 -8.66 -8.11
N ARG A 146 15.63 -7.84 -8.40
CA ARG A 146 15.79 -6.43 -8.80
C ARG A 146 15.08 -5.52 -7.79
N PRO A 147 15.54 -4.26 -7.64
CA PRO A 147 14.92 -3.31 -6.73
C PRO A 147 13.41 -3.17 -6.98
N SER A 148 12.65 -3.09 -5.89
CA SER A 148 11.21 -2.85 -5.98
C SER A 148 10.93 -1.49 -6.63
N GLY A 149 10.25 -1.50 -7.79
CA GLY A 149 9.77 -0.29 -8.45
C GLY A 149 8.60 0.34 -7.72
N VAL A 150 8.28 1.58 -8.06
CA VAL A 150 7.12 2.29 -7.53
C VAL A 150 6.36 2.97 -8.66
N THR A 151 5.06 2.77 -8.72
CA THR A 151 4.15 3.62 -9.47
C THR A 151 3.71 4.76 -8.56
N ALA A 152 4.19 5.96 -8.84
CA ALA A 152 3.77 7.17 -8.13
C ALA A 152 2.66 7.89 -8.91
N HIS A 153 1.70 8.45 -8.19
CA HIS A 153 0.61 9.24 -8.74
C HIS A 153 0.29 10.40 -7.80
N ALA A 154 -0.27 11.49 -8.32
CA ALA A 154 -0.56 12.65 -7.48
C ALA A 154 -1.60 13.58 -8.13
N SER A 155 -2.18 14.47 -7.29
CA SER A 155 -3.04 15.58 -7.73
C SER A 155 -2.32 16.60 -8.63
N SER A 156 -0.99 16.69 -8.51
CA SER A 156 -0.13 17.54 -9.34
C SER A 156 1.13 16.78 -9.78
N PRO A 157 1.50 16.84 -11.08
CA PRO A 157 2.72 16.19 -11.58
C PRO A 157 4.01 16.61 -10.84
N ALA A 158 4.06 17.83 -10.32
CA ALA A 158 5.22 18.34 -9.59
C ALA A 158 5.54 17.57 -8.30
N LEU A 159 4.54 16.90 -7.71
CA LEU A 159 4.74 16.10 -6.48
C LEU A 159 5.46 14.77 -6.75
N VAL A 160 5.46 14.30 -7.99
CA VAL A 160 5.99 13.00 -8.40
C VAL A 160 6.91 13.10 -9.62
N GLU A 161 7.50 14.25 -9.87
CA GLU A 161 8.36 14.51 -11.04
C GLU A 161 9.60 13.59 -11.12
N ASP A 162 10.09 13.13 -9.98
CA ASP A 162 11.21 12.19 -9.88
C ASP A 162 10.83 10.75 -10.26
N TYR A 163 9.53 10.47 -10.42
CA TYR A 163 9.02 9.14 -10.73
C TYR A 163 8.60 9.01 -12.19
N THR A 164 9.15 8.02 -12.88
CA THR A 164 8.74 7.72 -14.25
C THR A 164 7.47 6.85 -14.25
N PRO A 165 6.41 7.21 -15.00
CA PRO A 165 5.20 6.38 -15.08
C PRO A 165 5.50 4.95 -15.58
N TRP A 166 4.96 3.95 -14.89
CA TRP A 166 5.07 2.53 -15.24
C TRP A 166 3.93 2.08 -16.15
N VAL A 167 2.79 2.70 -16.01
CA VAL A 167 1.57 2.37 -16.76
C VAL A 167 1.00 3.63 -17.42
N GLY A 168 0.33 3.44 -18.54
CA GLY A 168 -0.43 4.50 -19.18
C GLY A 168 -1.83 4.63 -18.59
N ARG A 169 -2.85 4.83 -19.43
CA ARG A 169 -4.24 4.88 -19.00
C ARG A 169 -4.75 3.47 -18.73
N VAL A 170 -5.16 3.19 -17.50
CA VAL A 170 -5.70 1.90 -17.05
C VAL A 170 -6.96 2.12 -16.24
N GLN A 171 -7.89 1.17 -16.27
CA GLN A 171 -9.05 1.13 -15.41
C GLN A 171 -8.78 0.09 -14.31
N VAL A 172 -8.89 0.53 -13.05
CA VAL A 172 -8.70 -0.32 -11.87
C VAL A 172 -9.98 -0.33 -11.03
N PRO A 173 -10.21 -1.35 -10.20
CA PRO A 173 -11.30 -1.34 -9.24
C PRO A 173 -11.21 -0.11 -8.33
N GLY A 174 -12.35 0.51 -8.02
CA GLY A 174 -12.39 1.64 -7.10
C GLY A 174 -11.98 1.23 -5.69
N HIS A 175 -11.26 2.12 -5.02
CA HIS A 175 -10.85 1.98 -3.61
C HIS A 175 -10.87 3.35 -2.93
N VAL A 176 -11.06 3.35 -1.61
CA VAL A 176 -11.34 4.61 -0.88
C VAL A 176 -10.14 5.56 -0.86
N THR A 177 -8.92 5.02 -0.88
CA THR A 177 -7.70 5.85 -0.89
C THR A 177 -7.54 6.59 -2.22
N GLY A 178 -7.85 5.94 -3.35
CA GLY A 178 -7.91 6.61 -4.66
C GLY A 178 -9.05 7.63 -4.74
N LEU A 179 -10.20 7.35 -4.12
CA LEU A 179 -11.28 8.32 -4.02
C LEU A 179 -10.88 9.54 -3.19
N LEU A 180 -10.15 9.34 -2.08
CA LEU A 180 -9.62 10.43 -1.25
C LEU A 180 -8.69 11.33 -2.06
N GLU A 181 -7.73 10.76 -2.80
CA GLU A 181 -6.82 11.52 -3.65
C GLU A 181 -7.60 12.34 -4.70
N LEU A 182 -8.57 11.71 -5.37
CA LEU A 182 -9.42 12.40 -6.36
C LEU A 182 -10.17 13.57 -5.74
N ARG A 183 -10.80 13.41 -4.56
CA ARG A 183 -11.54 14.48 -3.88
C ARG A 183 -10.63 15.58 -3.35
N MET A 184 -9.41 15.25 -2.90
CA MET A 184 -8.39 16.23 -2.54
C MET A 184 -7.99 17.06 -3.77
N ALA A 185 -7.73 16.41 -4.92
CA ALA A 185 -7.39 17.09 -6.17
C ALA A 185 -8.51 18.03 -6.66
N GLU A 186 -9.78 17.60 -6.60
CA GLU A 186 -10.94 18.41 -6.95
C GLU A 186 -11.07 19.67 -6.08
N GLN A 187 -10.55 19.63 -4.85
CA GLN A 187 -10.53 20.78 -3.94
C GLN A 187 -9.24 21.61 -4.05
N GLY A 188 -8.35 21.29 -5.01
CA GLY A 188 -7.08 21.99 -5.20
C GLY A 188 -6.08 21.74 -4.08
N ARG A 189 -6.18 20.60 -3.40
CA ARG A 189 -5.28 20.17 -2.32
C ARG A 189 -4.26 19.17 -2.83
N ASP A 190 -3.08 19.21 -2.25
CA ASP A 190 -2.02 18.27 -2.57
C ASP A 190 -2.35 16.87 -2.02
N ALA A 191 -2.31 15.90 -2.93
CA ALA A 191 -2.43 14.49 -2.61
C ALA A 191 -1.51 13.67 -3.51
N ALA A 192 -0.92 12.63 -2.97
CA ALA A 192 -0.07 11.71 -3.70
C ALA A 192 -0.30 10.27 -3.24
N GLY A 193 0.17 9.31 -4.02
CA GLY A 193 0.15 7.90 -3.65
C GLY A 193 1.32 7.16 -4.25
N PHE A 194 1.76 6.12 -3.54
CA PHE A 194 2.83 5.23 -3.94
C PHE A 194 2.31 3.80 -3.96
N ALA A 195 2.29 3.19 -5.14
CA ALA A 195 2.03 1.77 -5.33
C ALA A 195 3.36 1.05 -5.59
N VAL A 196 3.91 0.40 -4.57
CA VAL A 196 5.15 -0.37 -4.70
C VAL A 196 4.89 -1.67 -5.43
N HIS A 197 5.83 -2.08 -6.27
CA HIS A 197 5.74 -3.30 -7.07
C HIS A 197 6.27 -4.49 -6.27
N VAL A 198 5.43 -5.49 -6.09
CA VAL A 198 5.79 -6.77 -5.47
C VAL A 198 5.72 -7.87 -6.52
N PRO A 199 6.70 -8.77 -6.59
CA PRO A 199 6.64 -9.92 -7.49
C PRO A 199 5.32 -10.68 -7.31
N HIS A 200 4.60 -10.95 -8.40
CA HIS A 200 3.27 -11.58 -8.33
C HIS A 200 3.28 -12.94 -7.61
N TYR A 201 4.40 -13.66 -7.64
CA TYR A 201 4.57 -14.94 -6.95
C TYR A 201 4.89 -14.80 -5.43
N LEU A 202 5.07 -13.55 -4.91
CA LEU A 202 5.31 -13.25 -3.49
C LEU A 202 4.16 -12.45 -2.85
N THR A 203 3.02 -12.35 -3.51
CA THR A 203 1.89 -11.52 -3.03
C THR A 203 1.36 -11.91 -1.66
N GLN A 204 1.47 -13.18 -1.29
CA GLN A 204 1.01 -13.72 0.00
C GLN A 204 2.15 -13.89 1.02
N THR A 205 3.39 -13.59 0.62
CA THR A 205 4.57 -13.63 1.49
C THR A 205 4.89 -12.22 1.93
N GLU A 206 5.13 -12.02 3.21
CA GLU A 206 5.61 -10.72 3.69
C GLU A 206 6.86 -10.30 2.94
N TRP A 207 6.82 -9.07 2.35
CA TRP A 207 7.91 -8.56 1.53
C TRP A 207 8.45 -7.24 2.08
N PRO A 208 9.34 -7.29 3.12
CA PRO A 208 9.85 -6.11 3.82
C PRO A 208 10.60 -5.12 2.93
N GLU A 209 11.19 -5.56 1.82
CA GLU A 209 11.84 -4.68 0.84
C GLU A 209 10.86 -3.66 0.26
N ALA A 210 9.65 -4.11 -0.10
CA ALA A 210 8.62 -3.22 -0.59
C ALA A 210 8.15 -2.23 0.49
N ALA A 211 8.00 -2.70 1.73
CA ALA A 211 7.68 -1.83 2.87
C ALA A 211 8.75 -0.76 3.10
N SER A 212 10.04 -1.15 3.06
CA SER A 212 11.16 -0.22 3.17
C SER A 212 11.15 0.81 2.04
N THR A 213 10.83 0.38 0.82
CA THR A 213 10.69 1.27 -0.34
C THR A 213 9.58 2.29 -0.15
N LEU A 214 8.41 1.90 0.39
CA LEU A 214 7.31 2.80 0.73
C LEU A 214 7.73 3.82 1.79
N VAL A 215 8.38 3.37 2.88
CA VAL A 215 8.87 4.27 3.94
C VAL A 215 9.84 5.30 3.40
N ARG A 216 10.76 4.90 2.51
CA ARG A 216 11.68 5.85 1.85
C ARG A 216 10.95 6.84 0.94
N ALA A 217 9.93 6.39 0.20
CA ALA A 217 9.13 7.26 -0.67
C ALA A 217 8.40 8.34 0.13
N ILE A 218 7.78 7.97 1.27
CA ILE A 218 7.16 8.94 2.18
C ILE A 218 8.22 9.89 2.75
N GLY A 219 9.35 9.37 3.22
CA GLY A 219 10.45 10.17 3.77
C GLY A 219 10.91 11.24 2.79
N SER A 220 11.10 10.85 1.52
CA SER A 220 11.53 11.77 0.46
C SER A 220 10.47 12.86 0.19
N LEU A 221 9.22 12.47 -0.12
CA LEU A 221 8.14 13.41 -0.44
C LEU A 221 7.74 14.26 0.77
N GLY A 222 7.64 13.63 1.94
CA GLY A 222 7.25 14.26 3.20
C GLY A 222 8.36 15.09 3.86
N LYS A 223 9.60 14.94 3.43
CA LYS A 223 10.81 15.47 4.09
C LYS A 223 10.86 15.03 5.55
N LEU A 224 10.67 13.72 5.78
CA LEU A 224 10.65 13.09 7.09
C LEU A 224 11.87 12.17 7.25
N GLU A 225 12.41 12.12 8.45
CA GLU A 225 13.49 11.20 8.83
C GLU A 225 12.90 9.89 9.37
N LEU A 226 12.59 8.96 8.47
CA LEU A 226 11.93 7.70 8.83
C LEU A 226 12.93 6.53 8.90
N PRO A 227 12.89 5.70 9.94
CA PRO A 227 13.79 4.56 10.09
C PRO A 227 13.42 3.44 9.10
N THR A 228 14.41 2.82 8.44
CA THR A 228 14.19 1.67 7.55
C THR A 228 15.03 0.44 7.92
N LYS A 229 16.00 0.60 8.83
CA LYS A 229 16.99 -0.44 9.12
C LYS A 229 16.39 -1.80 9.50
N GLY A 230 15.32 -1.82 10.29
CA GLY A 230 14.64 -3.07 10.66
C GLY A 230 14.02 -3.78 9.46
N LEU A 231 13.35 -3.01 8.58
CA LEU A 231 12.79 -3.54 7.33
C LEU A 231 13.89 -4.02 6.37
N ASP A 232 15.01 -3.31 6.28
CA ASP A 232 16.14 -3.68 5.41
C ASP A 232 16.76 -5.01 5.86
N THR A 233 16.96 -5.21 7.16
CA THR A 233 17.46 -6.48 7.71
C THR A 233 16.48 -7.62 7.43
N ALA A 234 15.19 -7.44 7.70
CA ALA A 234 14.16 -8.43 7.41
C ALA A 234 14.07 -8.74 5.90
N ALA A 235 14.28 -7.73 5.03
CA ALA A 235 14.31 -7.92 3.59
C ALA A 235 15.45 -8.83 3.13
N GLU A 236 16.64 -8.66 3.71
CA GLU A 236 17.79 -9.55 3.42
C GLU A 236 17.49 -11.01 3.81
N GLU A 237 16.89 -11.22 4.98
CA GLU A 237 16.53 -12.57 5.46
C GLU A 237 15.47 -13.23 4.56
N VAL A 238 14.41 -12.51 4.22
CA VAL A 238 13.33 -13.04 3.36
C VAL A 238 13.87 -13.32 1.95
N ARG A 239 14.70 -12.43 1.39
CA ARG A 239 15.32 -12.64 0.08
C ARG A 239 16.19 -13.89 0.08
N ALA A 240 17.03 -14.08 1.09
CA ALA A 240 17.86 -15.27 1.21
C ALA A 240 17.03 -16.58 1.31
N ALA A 241 15.89 -16.52 2.01
CA ALA A 241 14.99 -17.66 2.09
C ALA A 241 14.34 -17.99 0.73
N VAL A 242 13.91 -16.98 -0.02
CA VAL A 242 13.33 -17.12 -1.37
C VAL A 242 14.39 -17.68 -2.33
N ASP A 243 15.61 -17.14 -2.33
CA ASP A 243 16.73 -17.63 -3.15
C ASP A 243 17.05 -19.09 -2.85
N GLY A 244 17.03 -19.48 -1.57
CA GLY A 244 17.21 -20.87 -1.16
C GLY A 244 16.17 -21.82 -1.75
N GLN A 245 14.90 -21.43 -1.74
CA GLN A 245 13.82 -22.23 -2.33
C GLN A 245 13.93 -22.36 -3.85
N LEU A 246 14.39 -21.30 -4.53
CA LEU A 246 14.59 -21.34 -5.99
C LEU A 246 15.66 -22.33 -6.43
N HIS A 247 16.71 -22.54 -5.62
CA HIS A 247 17.74 -23.52 -5.92
C HIS A 247 17.20 -24.95 -5.96
N GLU A 248 16.13 -25.23 -5.26
CA GLU A 248 15.46 -26.54 -5.22
C GLU A 248 14.43 -26.72 -6.34
N GLN A 249 14.05 -25.63 -7.07
CA GLN A 249 12.99 -25.61 -8.06
C GLN A 249 13.46 -24.99 -9.39
N PRO A 250 14.12 -25.77 -10.30
CA PRO A 250 14.70 -25.27 -11.53
C PRO A 250 13.71 -24.58 -12.48
N ASP A 251 12.46 -25.05 -12.51
CA ASP A 251 11.40 -24.48 -13.35
C ASP A 251 11.00 -23.08 -12.90
N VAL A 252 10.88 -22.87 -11.58
CA VAL A 252 10.60 -21.54 -11.01
C VAL A 252 11.79 -20.59 -11.23
N ALA A 253 13.02 -21.11 -11.09
CA ALA A 253 14.21 -20.32 -11.40
C ALA A 253 14.28 -19.87 -12.87
N ALA A 254 13.72 -20.65 -13.81
CA ALA A 254 13.64 -20.25 -15.21
C ALA A 254 12.64 -19.08 -15.41
N VAL A 255 11.51 -19.11 -14.71
CA VAL A 255 10.53 -17.99 -14.73
C VAL A 255 11.16 -16.72 -14.17
N VAL A 256 11.87 -16.81 -13.05
CA VAL A 256 12.55 -15.63 -12.46
C VAL A 256 13.57 -15.05 -13.43
N ARG A 257 14.38 -15.87 -14.11
CA ARG A 257 15.31 -15.39 -15.15
C ARG A 257 14.61 -14.66 -16.30
N ALA A 258 13.48 -15.20 -16.77
CA ALA A 258 12.71 -14.52 -17.81
C ALA A 258 12.18 -13.15 -17.36
N LEU A 259 11.73 -13.04 -16.10
CA LEU A 259 11.32 -11.77 -15.50
C LEU A 259 12.50 -10.81 -15.35
N GLU A 260 13.70 -11.29 -15.01
CA GLU A 260 14.92 -10.47 -14.98
C GLU A 260 15.25 -9.86 -16.35
N GLU A 261 15.24 -10.67 -17.40
CA GLU A 261 15.49 -10.22 -18.75
C GLU A 261 14.47 -9.18 -19.20
N GLN A 262 13.19 -9.40 -18.89
CA GLN A 262 12.11 -8.47 -19.21
C GLN A 262 12.29 -7.14 -18.42
N TYR A 263 12.57 -7.21 -17.14
CA TYR A 263 12.78 -6.04 -16.28
C TYR A 263 13.97 -5.22 -16.78
N ASP A 264 15.13 -5.87 -17.02
CA ASP A 264 16.35 -5.23 -17.47
C ASP A 264 16.17 -4.56 -18.84
N ALA A 265 15.44 -5.21 -19.77
CA ALA A 265 15.09 -4.65 -21.08
C ALA A 265 14.19 -3.40 -20.92
N PHE A 266 13.19 -3.45 -20.04
CA PHE A 266 12.28 -2.35 -19.79
C PHE A 266 12.99 -1.14 -19.16
N VAL A 267 13.82 -1.35 -18.15
CA VAL A 267 14.60 -0.30 -17.50
C VAL A 267 15.65 0.26 -18.45
N GLY A 268 16.31 -0.60 -19.23
CA GLY A 268 17.28 -0.19 -20.25
C GLY A 268 16.68 0.64 -21.38
N ALA A 269 15.42 0.36 -21.76
CA ALA A 269 14.68 1.13 -22.77
C ALA A 269 14.30 2.53 -22.25
N ARG A 270 14.01 2.68 -20.95
CA ARG A 270 13.70 3.97 -20.31
C ARG A 270 14.89 4.92 -20.25
N GLY A 271 16.10 4.40 -20.15
CA GLY A 271 17.34 5.19 -20.20
C GLY A 271 17.67 5.75 -21.59
N ARG A 272 16.96 5.32 -22.63
CA ARG A 272 17.10 5.84 -24.00
C ARG A 272 15.81 6.57 -24.34
N SER A 273 15.86 7.88 -24.59
CA SER A 273 14.76 8.64 -25.21
C SER A 273 14.40 7.94 -26.52
N LEU A 274 13.33 7.16 -26.53
CA LEU A 274 12.80 6.57 -27.75
C LEU A 274 12.05 7.65 -28.52
N PRO A 275 12.27 7.78 -29.85
CA PRO A 275 11.34 8.48 -30.72
C PRO A 275 9.97 7.78 -30.58
N GLN A 276 8.90 8.55 -30.60
CA GLN A 276 7.52 8.05 -30.59
C GLN A 276 7.38 6.84 -31.52
N ALA A 277 7.26 5.67 -30.94
CA ALA A 277 6.81 4.47 -31.63
C ALA A 277 5.38 4.19 -31.20
N ASP A 278 4.50 4.09 -32.18
CA ASP A 278 3.09 3.75 -32.05
C ASP A 278 2.90 2.51 -31.17
N SER A 279 1.85 2.59 -30.34
CA SER A 279 1.34 1.61 -29.40
C SER A 279 1.60 0.13 -29.79
N VAL A 280 2.53 -0.50 -29.09
CA VAL A 280 2.49 -1.95 -28.91
C VAL A 280 1.57 -2.19 -27.72
N GLU A 281 0.41 -2.79 -27.96
CA GLU A 281 -0.48 -3.25 -26.90
C GLU A 281 0.27 -4.30 -26.07
N LEU A 282 0.64 -3.91 -24.85
CA LEU A 282 1.14 -4.87 -23.86
C LEU A 282 -0.04 -5.71 -23.38
N PRO A 283 0.13 -7.05 -23.19
CA PRO A 283 -0.90 -7.89 -22.62
C PRO A 283 -1.40 -7.30 -21.30
N THR A 284 -2.71 -7.25 -21.10
CA THR A 284 -3.32 -6.80 -19.85
C THR A 284 -3.02 -7.76 -18.72
N ALA A 285 -3.08 -7.29 -17.47
CA ALA A 285 -2.93 -8.16 -16.29
C ALA A 285 -3.92 -9.35 -16.30
N ASP A 286 -5.11 -9.15 -16.88
CA ASP A 286 -6.14 -10.19 -17.05
C ASP A 286 -5.74 -11.22 -18.13
N GLU A 287 -5.08 -10.80 -19.20
CA GLU A 287 -4.56 -11.71 -20.24
C GLU A 287 -3.41 -12.57 -19.73
N LEU A 288 -2.50 -11.97 -18.95
CA LEU A 288 -1.42 -12.70 -18.27
C LEU A 288 -1.96 -13.64 -17.18
N GLY A 289 -2.98 -13.21 -16.43
CA GLY A 289 -3.69 -14.04 -15.46
C GLY A 289 -4.39 -15.23 -16.11
N ALA A 290 -5.10 -15.01 -17.21
CA ALA A 290 -5.79 -16.06 -17.98
C ALA A 290 -4.82 -17.04 -18.65
N GLU A 291 -3.63 -16.61 -19.03
CA GLU A 291 -2.60 -17.47 -19.60
C GLU A 291 -1.95 -18.36 -18.53
N LEU A 292 -1.74 -17.82 -17.35
CA LEU A 292 -1.26 -18.55 -16.18
C LEU A 292 -2.30 -19.55 -15.66
N GLU A 293 -3.58 -19.19 -15.59
CA GLU A 293 -4.67 -20.11 -15.22
C GLU A 293 -4.81 -21.27 -16.23
N ARG A 294 -4.66 -20.98 -17.52
CA ARG A 294 -4.63 -22.03 -18.56
C ARG A 294 -3.44 -22.97 -18.38
N PHE A 295 -2.26 -22.42 -18.15
CA PHE A 295 -1.05 -23.22 -17.92
C PHE A 295 -1.19 -24.12 -16.68
N LEU A 296 -1.71 -23.58 -15.58
CA LEU A 296 -1.96 -24.35 -14.35
C LEU A 296 -3.04 -25.42 -14.53
N ALA A 297 -4.07 -25.16 -15.32
CA ALA A 297 -5.09 -26.14 -15.67
C ALA A 297 -4.55 -27.29 -16.52
N GLU A 298 -3.72 -26.99 -17.54
CA GLU A 298 -3.06 -27.98 -18.39
C GLU A 298 -2.06 -28.84 -17.59
N GLU A 299 -1.35 -28.26 -16.64
CA GLU A 299 -0.42 -28.98 -15.77
C GLU A 299 -1.15 -29.91 -14.79
N ASN A 300 -2.29 -29.49 -14.26
CA ASN A 300 -3.16 -30.32 -13.43
C ASN A 300 -3.78 -31.49 -14.22
N GLU A 301 -4.17 -31.28 -15.47
CA GLU A 301 -4.66 -32.36 -16.34
C GLU A 301 -3.55 -33.36 -16.73
N ARG A 302 -2.30 -32.91 -16.91
CA ARG A 302 -1.14 -33.79 -17.12
C ARG A 302 -0.90 -34.69 -15.92
N ARG A 303 -0.88 -34.12 -14.71
CA ARG A 303 -0.71 -34.89 -13.47
C ARG A 303 -1.85 -35.88 -13.19
N GLY A 304 -3.07 -35.55 -13.60
CA GLY A 304 -4.23 -36.43 -13.50
C GLY A 304 -4.26 -37.59 -14.50
N ARG A 305 -3.41 -37.60 -15.53
CA ARG A 305 -3.28 -38.69 -16.52
C ARG A 305 -2.12 -39.65 -16.26
N GLU A 306 -1.21 -39.28 -15.35
CA GLU A 306 -0.06 -40.11 -14.96
C GLU A 306 -0.25 -40.83 -13.61
N GLY A 307 -1.40 -40.68 -12.94
CA GLY A 307 -1.82 -41.42 -11.74
C GLY A 307 -3.05 -42.29 -12.04
#